data_f106eee570a37d2d72aed9fe399b62f9
#
_entry.id   f106eee570a37d2d72aed9fe399b62f9
#
_cell.length_a   1.000
_cell.length_b   1.000
_cell.length_c   1.000
_cell.angle_alpha   90.00
_cell.angle_beta   90.00
_cell.angle_gamma   90.00
#
_symmetry.space_group_name_H-M   'P 1'
#
loop_
_entity.id
_entity.type
_entity.pdbx_description
1 polymer ?
#
loop_
_entity_poly.entity_id
_entity_poly.type
_entity_poly.pdbx_seq_one_letter_code
_entity_poly.pdbx_strand_id
1 'polypeptide(L)'
;ETYIKGVGGTYRLDIAAQSGANAFRTWGGNVEEIKKNLALASEHNMYVMQGIGMTKDSIRYYDDEYKNKMREEVRLLAETFKNDTSLLAWGIGNEIELENANIAAAWNFVEELAQLIKSIDKRHLVSTVISYNPSALDSVAKYAPSLDYVGINVYGPMGEVQAVVDRSDYKGAFMITEWGPTGWWETASTEWKAPIEQTSEEKRQVYEERYTQYISANPRCLGSFVFLWGQKEERTP
;
A
#
# COMPACT_ATOMS: atom_id res chain seq x y z
N GLU A 1 -17.12 9.04 -9.08
CA GLU A 1 -15.72 8.52 -9.03
C GLU A 1 -14.86 9.50 -8.24
N THR A 2 -14.06 8.99 -7.31
CA THR A 2 -13.18 9.81 -6.46
C THR A 2 -11.74 9.39 -6.69
N TYR A 3 -10.89 10.33 -7.14
CA TYR A 3 -9.46 10.11 -7.24
C TYR A 3 -8.82 10.20 -5.84
N ILE A 4 -7.99 9.22 -5.48
CA ILE A 4 -7.40 9.12 -4.14
C ILE A 4 -6.16 9.99 -4.03
N LYS A 5 -6.23 10.98 -3.12
CA LYS A 5 -5.13 11.84 -2.68
C LYS A 5 -4.82 11.50 -1.24
N GLY A 6 -4.00 10.49 -1.05
CA GLY A 6 -3.79 9.86 0.25
C GLY A 6 -2.46 10.21 0.90
N VAL A 7 -2.41 9.94 2.19
CA VAL A 7 -1.21 10.02 3.01
C VAL A 7 -0.99 8.70 3.77
N GLY A 8 0.25 8.30 3.98
CA GLY A 8 0.62 7.13 4.76
C GLY A 8 0.74 7.46 6.24
N GLY A 9 -0.02 6.80 7.09
CA GLY A 9 -0.05 7.02 8.54
C GLY A 9 -1.19 7.93 9.01
N THR A 10 -1.26 8.15 10.32
CA THR A 10 -2.37 8.82 11.02
C THR A 10 -1.98 10.11 11.74
N TYR A 11 -0.76 10.61 11.48
CA TYR A 11 -0.27 11.83 12.13
C TYR A 11 -0.94 13.08 11.55
N ARG A 12 -1.45 13.97 12.42
CA ARG A 12 -2.04 15.26 12.03
C ARG A 12 -2.96 15.19 10.78
N LEU A 13 -3.94 14.29 10.80
CA LEU A 13 -4.90 14.14 9.71
C LEU A 13 -5.74 15.41 9.48
N ASP A 14 -5.90 16.24 10.50
CA ASP A 14 -6.47 17.58 10.40
C ASP A 14 -5.73 18.45 9.35
N ILE A 15 -4.41 18.47 9.39
CA ILE A 15 -3.59 19.20 8.40
C ILE A 15 -3.64 18.51 7.04
N ALA A 16 -3.58 17.18 6.99
CA ALA A 16 -3.66 16.45 5.73
C ALA A 16 -4.98 16.75 4.99
N ALA A 17 -6.11 16.68 5.69
CA ALA A 17 -7.42 16.98 5.13
C ALA A 17 -7.52 18.45 4.65
N GLN A 18 -7.05 19.41 5.46
CA GLN A 18 -6.99 20.82 5.07
C GLN A 18 -6.11 21.07 3.84
N SER A 19 -5.08 20.23 3.64
CA SER A 19 -4.20 20.27 2.46
C SER A 19 -4.76 19.52 1.25
N GLY A 20 -5.99 18.99 1.34
CA GLY A 20 -6.69 18.35 0.23
C GLY A 20 -6.53 16.82 0.16
N ALA A 21 -5.96 16.17 1.17
CA ALA A 21 -5.99 14.72 1.27
C ALA A 21 -7.41 14.24 1.57
N ASN A 22 -7.82 13.13 0.92
CA ASN A 22 -9.13 12.53 1.09
C ASN A 22 -9.05 11.07 1.59
N ALA A 23 -7.85 10.56 1.81
CA ALA A 23 -7.64 9.21 2.33
C ALA A 23 -6.33 9.10 3.13
N PHE A 24 -6.24 8.09 3.97
CA PHE A 24 -4.97 7.67 4.55
C PHE A 24 -4.84 6.15 4.52
N ARG A 25 -3.61 5.68 4.65
CA ARG A 25 -3.26 4.27 4.61
C ARG A 25 -2.64 3.81 5.92
N THR A 26 -2.98 2.59 6.34
CA THR A 26 -2.36 1.86 7.46
C THR A 26 -1.84 0.51 6.99
N TRP A 27 -0.97 -0.14 7.78
CA TRP A 27 -0.29 -1.39 7.38
C TRP A 27 -0.78 -2.62 8.13
N GLY A 28 -1.60 -2.44 9.15
CA GLY A 28 -2.15 -3.50 9.99
C GLY A 28 -2.95 -2.90 11.13
N GLY A 29 -3.31 -3.75 12.08
CA GLY A 29 -4.00 -3.36 13.30
C GLY A 29 -5.02 -4.40 13.75
N ASN A 30 -5.24 -4.46 15.05
CA ASN A 30 -6.34 -5.24 15.62
C ASN A 30 -7.68 -4.49 15.49
N VAL A 31 -8.77 -5.12 15.87
CA VAL A 31 -10.14 -4.56 15.78
C VAL A 31 -10.23 -3.17 16.41
N GLU A 32 -9.63 -2.97 17.59
CA GLU A 32 -9.73 -1.68 18.31
C GLU A 32 -8.90 -0.57 17.64
N GLU A 33 -7.76 -0.91 17.07
CA GLU A 33 -6.94 0.03 16.30
C GLU A 33 -7.64 0.42 15.00
N ILE A 34 -8.25 -0.54 14.31
CA ILE A 34 -9.00 -0.27 13.09
C ILE A 34 -10.23 0.60 13.38
N LYS A 35 -10.98 0.33 14.46
CA LYS A 35 -12.08 1.21 14.89
C LYS A 35 -11.62 2.65 15.11
N LYS A 36 -10.47 2.85 15.76
CA LYS A 36 -9.89 4.19 15.95
C LYS A 36 -9.55 4.85 14.62
N ASN A 37 -8.93 4.12 13.70
CA ASN A 37 -8.59 4.63 12.38
C ASN A 37 -9.84 5.05 11.59
N LEU A 38 -10.89 4.23 11.60
CA LEU A 38 -12.15 4.54 10.92
C LEU A 38 -12.88 5.73 11.55
N ALA A 39 -12.84 5.86 12.89
CA ALA A 39 -13.37 7.02 13.58
C ALA A 39 -12.62 8.32 13.20
N LEU A 40 -11.29 8.28 13.16
CA LEU A 40 -10.46 9.40 12.69
C LEU A 40 -10.77 9.76 11.23
N ALA A 41 -10.96 8.77 10.36
CA ALA A 41 -11.33 9.00 8.98
C ALA A 41 -12.69 9.72 8.88
N SER A 42 -13.68 9.25 9.62
CA SER A 42 -15.00 9.87 9.68
C SER A 42 -14.94 11.32 10.20
N GLU A 43 -14.16 11.58 11.24
CA GLU A 43 -13.96 12.91 11.82
C GLU A 43 -13.42 13.91 10.80
N HIS A 44 -12.51 13.47 9.92
CA HIS A 44 -11.85 14.32 8.93
C HIS A 44 -12.43 14.20 7.51
N ASN A 45 -13.57 13.51 7.33
CA ASN A 45 -14.15 13.21 6.01
C ASN A 45 -13.16 12.56 5.03
N MET A 46 -12.40 11.61 5.53
CA MET A 46 -11.39 10.85 4.77
C MET A 46 -11.80 9.37 4.66
N TYR A 47 -11.16 8.67 3.75
CA TYR A 47 -11.23 7.22 3.62
C TYR A 47 -9.99 6.54 4.19
N VAL A 48 -10.10 5.26 4.52
CA VAL A 48 -8.98 4.42 4.97
C VAL A 48 -8.72 3.29 3.98
N MET A 49 -7.49 3.16 3.50
CA MET A 49 -6.96 1.92 2.98
C MET A 49 -6.37 1.15 4.16
N GLN A 50 -7.12 0.16 4.67
CA GLN A 50 -6.73 -0.61 5.85
C GLN A 50 -5.87 -1.79 5.46
N GLY A 51 -4.65 -1.82 5.97
CA GLY A 51 -3.74 -2.96 5.79
C GLY A 51 -4.12 -4.16 6.64
N ILE A 52 -3.83 -5.34 6.11
CA ILE A 52 -3.83 -6.63 6.82
C ILE A 52 -2.40 -7.15 6.79
N GLY A 53 -1.75 -7.23 7.95
CA GLY A 53 -0.35 -7.63 8.03
C GLY A 53 -0.14 -9.09 7.62
N MET A 54 0.83 -9.34 6.73
CA MET A 54 1.27 -10.70 6.38
C MET A 54 2.78 -10.82 6.55
N THR A 55 3.24 -12.03 6.80
CA THR A 55 4.68 -12.32 6.92
C THR A 55 5.41 -12.22 5.59
N LYS A 56 6.71 -11.87 5.65
CA LYS A 56 7.65 -11.99 4.51
C LYS A 56 8.41 -13.31 4.51
N ASP A 57 8.22 -14.15 5.53
CA ASP A 57 8.83 -15.47 5.63
C ASP A 57 8.11 -16.49 4.74
N SER A 58 8.75 -16.92 3.66
CA SER A 58 8.18 -17.82 2.67
C SER A 58 7.75 -19.19 3.23
N ILE A 59 8.37 -19.66 4.30
CA ILE A 59 8.07 -20.97 4.92
C ILE A 59 6.66 -20.95 5.53
N ARG A 60 6.21 -19.81 6.06
CA ARG A 60 4.91 -19.68 6.69
C ARG A 60 3.74 -19.92 5.73
N TYR A 61 3.93 -19.75 4.44
CA TYR A 61 2.88 -20.01 3.45
C TYR A 61 2.61 -21.51 3.21
N TYR A 62 3.43 -22.38 3.82
CA TYR A 62 3.22 -23.84 3.89
C TYR A 62 2.75 -24.29 5.29
N ASP A 63 2.63 -23.37 6.24
CA ASP A 63 2.24 -23.62 7.63
C ASP A 63 0.71 -23.44 7.77
N ASP A 64 -0.01 -24.55 8.01
CA ASP A 64 -1.46 -24.53 8.13
C ASP A 64 -1.94 -23.80 9.40
N GLU A 65 -1.16 -23.79 10.47
CA GLU A 65 -1.50 -23.05 11.71
C GLU A 65 -1.48 -21.54 11.42
N TYR A 66 -0.42 -21.05 10.77
CA TYR A 66 -0.34 -19.64 10.34
C TYR A 66 -1.53 -19.27 9.43
N LYS A 67 -1.79 -20.08 8.41
CA LYS A 67 -2.86 -19.80 7.45
C LYS A 67 -4.24 -19.81 8.10
N ASN A 68 -4.51 -20.77 9.01
CA ASN A 68 -5.76 -20.82 9.74
C ASN A 68 -5.98 -19.59 10.61
N LYS A 69 -4.95 -19.17 11.36
CA LYS A 69 -4.98 -17.95 12.15
C LYS A 69 -5.30 -16.71 11.29
N MET A 70 -4.65 -16.59 10.14
CA MET A 70 -4.89 -15.47 9.22
C MET A 70 -6.32 -15.49 8.66
N ARG A 71 -6.87 -16.67 8.32
CA ARG A 71 -8.27 -16.79 7.86
C ARG A 71 -9.26 -16.34 8.92
N GLU A 72 -9.05 -16.73 10.18
CA GLU A 72 -9.90 -16.31 11.30
C GLU A 72 -9.84 -14.81 11.54
N GLU A 73 -8.63 -14.23 11.53
CA GLU A 73 -8.42 -12.80 11.68
C GLU A 73 -9.10 -12.01 10.55
N VAL A 74 -8.85 -12.39 9.30
CA VAL A 74 -9.44 -11.74 8.13
C VAL A 74 -10.97 -11.84 8.13
N ARG A 75 -11.52 -13.00 8.50
CA ARG A 75 -12.98 -13.19 8.66
C ARG A 75 -13.54 -12.22 9.69
N LEU A 76 -12.93 -12.16 10.86
CA LEU A 76 -13.36 -11.28 11.94
C LEU A 76 -13.35 -9.80 11.51
N LEU A 77 -12.26 -9.37 10.85
CA LEU A 77 -12.14 -8.00 10.36
C LEU A 77 -13.21 -7.67 9.31
N ALA A 78 -13.37 -8.53 8.31
CA ALA A 78 -14.37 -8.33 7.25
C ALA A 78 -15.80 -8.31 7.83
N GLU A 79 -16.16 -9.23 8.70
CA GLU A 79 -17.49 -9.25 9.34
C GLU A 79 -17.75 -8.01 10.20
N THR A 80 -16.73 -7.52 10.89
CA THR A 80 -16.84 -6.35 11.78
C THR A 80 -17.03 -5.05 11.00
N PHE A 81 -16.31 -4.88 9.88
CA PHE A 81 -16.20 -3.57 9.23
C PHE A 81 -16.85 -3.47 7.84
N LYS A 82 -17.47 -4.54 7.32
CA LYS A 82 -18.11 -4.56 5.98
C LYS A 82 -19.13 -3.46 5.71
N ASN A 83 -19.64 -2.80 6.73
CA ASN A 83 -20.63 -1.73 6.59
C ASN A 83 -20.07 -0.33 6.90
N ASP A 84 -18.78 -0.22 7.24
CA ASP A 84 -18.19 1.06 7.58
C ASP A 84 -18.01 1.93 6.32
N THR A 85 -18.49 3.17 6.35
CA THR A 85 -18.48 4.05 5.19
C THR A 85 -17.16 4.77 4.96
N SER A 86 -16.28 4.78 5.96
CA SER A 86 -14.95 5.38 5.88
C SER A 86 -13.89 4.38 5.38
N LEU A 87 -14.21 3.07 5.38
CA LEU A 87 -13.33 2.07 4.79
C LEU A 87 -13.39 2.18 3.26
N LEU A 88 -12.23 2.36 2.63
CA LEU A 88 -12.07 2.38 1.17
C LEU A 88 -11.78 0.99 0.63
N ALA A 89 -10.77 0.36 1.21
CA ALA A 89 -10.21 -0.88 0.72
C ALA A 89 -9.46 -1.65 1.81
N TRP A 90 -9.38 -2.95 1.62
CA TRP A 90 -8.51 -3.86 2.32
C TRP A 90 -7.20 -4.05 1.54
N GLY A 91 -6.06 -3.86 2.20
CA GLY A 91 -4.73 -4.11 1.62
C GLY A 91 -4.11 -5.37 2.24
N ILE A 92 -4.16 -6.51 1.55
CA ILE A 92 -3.66 -7.80 2.03
C ILE A 92 -2.15 -7.87 1.86
N GLY A 93 -1.41 -7.79 2.95
CA GLY A 93 0.05 -7.76 2.94
C GLY A 93 0.64 -6.42 2.49
N ASN A 94 1.93 -6.25 2.74
CA ASN A 94 2.74 -5.15 2.25
C ASN A 94 4.13 -5.65 1.90
N GLU A 95 4.48 -5.62 0.62
CA GLU A 95 5.79 -6.06 0.11
C GLU A 95 6.16 -7.46 0.61
N ILE A 96 5.20 -8.38 0.57
CA ILE A 96 5.42 -9.75 1.06
C ILE A 96 6.43 -10.51 0.21
N GLU A 97 6.62 -10.11 -1.04
CA GLU A 97 7.56 -10.70 -1.99
C GLU A 97 9.03 -10.44 -1.65
N LEU A 98 9.33 -9.50 -0.79
CA LEU A 98 10.67 -9.30 -0.27
C LEU A 98 11.10 -10.52 0.58
N GLU A 99 12.40 -10.70 0.78
CA GLU A 99 12.95 -11.78 1.60
C GLU A 99 12.57 -13.21 1.12
N ASN A 100 12.44 -13.40 -0.21
CA ASN A 100 12.18 -14.68 -0.89
C ASN A 100 10.72 -15.18 -0.85
N ALA A 101 9.74 -14.34 -0.50
CA ALA A 101 8.34 -14.75 -0.55
C ALA A 101 7.62 -14.42 -1.87
N ASN A 102 8.33 -14.07 -2.96
CA ASN A 102 7.72 -14.01 -4.30
C ASN A 102 7.51 -15.42 -4.87
N ILE A 103 6.66 -16.18 -4.22
CA ILE A 103 6.37 -17.58 -4.54
C ILE A 103 4.87 -17.79 -4.76
N ALA A 104 4.51 -18.78 -5.59
CA ALA A 104 3.11 -19.10 -5.88
C ALA A 104 2.28 -19.38 -4.62
N ALA A 105 2.86 -20.02 -3.60
CA ALA A 105 2.16 -20.31 -2.35
C ALA A 105 1.70 -19.04 -1.61
N ALA A 106 2.54 -17.98 -1.58
CA ALA A 106 2.19 -16.71 -0.97
C ALA A 106 1.05 -16.01 -1.73
N TRP A 107 1.17 -15.92 -3.05
CA TRP A 107 0.16 -15.26 -3.88
C TRP A 107 -1.17 -16.03 -3.96
N ASN A 108 -1.14 -17.35 -3.97
CA ASN A 108 -2.35 -18.17 -3.85
C ASN A 108 -3.03 -17.94 -2.48
N PHE A 109 -2.27 -17.70 -1.43
CA PHE A 109 -2.85 -17.39 -0.13
C PHE A 109 -3.44 -15.97 -0.07
N VAL A 110 -2.81 -14.98 -0.74
CA VAL A 110 -3.41 -13.65 -0.96
C VAL A 110 -4.74 -13.78 -1.70
N GLU A 111 -4.80 -14.58 -2.75
CA GLU A 111 -6.03 -14.85 -3.51
C GLU A 111 -7.12 -15.46 -2.62
N GLU A 112 -6.76 -16.46 -1.83
CA GLU A 112 -7.69 -17.10 -0.90
C GLU A 112 -8.28 -16.09 0.10
N LEU A 113 -7.44 -15.24 0.69
CA LEU A 113 -7.88 -14.20 1.61
C LEU A 113 -8.73 -13.13 0.90
N ALA A 114 -8.39 -12.77 -0.34
CA ALA A 114 -9.19 -11.84 -1.14
C ALA A 114 -10.59 -12.40 -1.41
N GLN A 115 -10.70 -13.66 -1.80
CA GLN A 115 -11.98 -14.34 -1.99
C GLN A 115 -12.78 -14.45 -0.68
N LEU A 116 -12.10 -14.72 0.45
CA LEU A 116 -12.72 -14.75 1.77
C LEU A 116 -13.32 -13.38 2.13
N ILE A 117 -12.56 -12.30 1.99
CA ILE A 117 -13.06 -10.94 2.22
C ILE A 117 -14.27 -10.68 1.32
N LYS A 118 -14.14 -10.90 0.01
CA LYS A 118 -15.21 -10.66 -0.97
C LYS A 118 -16.43 -11.53 -0.76
N SER A 119 -16.31 -12.67 -0.08
CA SER A 119 -17.46 -13.49 0.29
C SER A 119 -18.34 -12.83 1.37
N ILE A 120 -17.71 -12.02 2.24
CA ILE A 120 -18.32 -11.39 3.43
C ILE A 120 -18.64 -9.91 3.17
N ASP A 121 -17.66 -9.20 2.64
CA ASP A 121 -17.72 -7.77 2.35
C ASP A 121 -17.92 -7.54 0.84
N LYS A 122 -19.11 -7.10 0.47
CA LYS A 122 -19.49 -6.84 -0.93
C LYS A 122 -19.29 -5.39 -1.35
N ARG A 123 -18.79 -4.57 -0.44
CA ARG A 123 -18.77 -3.13 -0.61
C ARG A 123 -17.37 -2.58 -0.87
N HIS A 124 -16.39 -3.06 -0.12
CA HIS A 124 -15.06 -2.48 -0.14
C HIS A 124 -14.15 -3.21 -1.13
N LEU A 125 -13.21 -2.44 -1.68
CA LEU A 125 -12.21 -2.98 -2.60
C LEU A 125 -11.20 -3.84 -1.86
N VAL A 126 -10.61 -4.79 -2.56
CA VAL A 126 -9.57 -5.68 -2.03
C VAL A 126 -8.34 -5.59 -2.90
N SER A 127 -7.20 -5.34 -2.29
CA SER A 127 -5.91 -5.22 -2.96
C SER A 127 -4.81 -5.94 -2.21
N THR A 128 -3.65 -6.07 -2.83
CA THR A 128 -2.36 -6.32 -2.19
C THR A 128 -1.40 -5.19 -2.52
N VAL A 129 -0.31 -5.08 -1.78
CA VAL A 129 0.72 -4.07 -2.01
C VAL A 129 2.06 -4.74 -2.25
N ILE A 130 2.68 -4.42 -3.37
CA ILE A 130 4.01 -4.88 -3.77
C ILE A 130 5.02 -3.73 -3.75
N SER A 131 6.30 -4.07 -3.61
CA SER A 131 7.38 -3.12 -3.95
C SER A 131 7.43 -2.87 -5.46
N TYR A 132 8.28 -1.95 -5.92
CA TYR A 132 8.56 -1.80 -7.34
C TYR A 132 9.30 -3.05 -7.86
N ASN A 133 8.53 -4.09 -8.17
CA ASN A 133 9.03 -5.39 -8.58
C ASN A 133 8.19 -5.95 -9.75
N PRO A 134 8.70 -5.88 -11.01
CA PRO A 134 7.97 -6.38 -12.17
C PRO A 134 7.56 -7.85 -12.06
N SER A 135 8.43 -8.71 -11.50
CA SER A 135 8.11 -10.13 -11.37
C SER A 135 7.03 -10.42 -10.32
N ALA A 136 6.90 -9.57 -9.30
CA ALA A 136 5.81 -9.68 -8.34
C ALA A 136 4.48 -9.27 -8.99
N LEU A 137 4.48 -8.25 -9.84
CA LEU A 137 3.30 -7.82 -10.59
C LEU A 137 2.76 -8.94 -11.50
N ASP A 138 3.64 -9.64 -12.23
CA ASP A 138 3.28 -10.80 -13.04
C ASP A 138 2.78 -11.96 -12.19
N SER A 139 3.39 -12.18 -11.02
CA SER A 139 2.93 -13.21 -10.08
C SER A 139 1.54 -12.91 -9.53
N VAL A 140 1.26 -11.66 -9.18
CA VAL A 140 -0.08 -11.23 -8.74
C VAL A 140 -1.10 -11.44 -9.86
N ALA A 141 -0.79 -11.02 -11.08
CA ALA A 141 -1.67 -11.23 -12.23
C ALA A 141 -2.04 -12.70 -12.43
N LYS A 142 -1.08 -13.59 -12.20
CA LYS A 142 -1.24 -15.04 -12.40
C LYS A 142 -1.96 -15.74 -11.25
N TYR A 143 -1.64 -15.39 -10.01
CA TYR A 143 -2.03 -16.18 -8.84
C TYR A 143 -3.07 -15.50 -7.94
N ALA A 144 -3.33 -14.20 -8.10
CA ALA A 144 -4.28 -13.44 -7.29
C ALA A 144 -5.25 -12.59 -8.15
N PRO A 145 -5.99 -13.22 -9.10
CA PRO A 145 -6.83 -12.49 -10.05
C PRO A 145 -8.10 -11.87 -9.44
N SER A 146 -8.47 -12.23 -8.21
CA SER A 146 -9.65 -11.65 -7.54
C SER A 146 -9.43 -10.27 -6.94
N LEU A 147 -8.21 -9.75 -6.99
CA LEU A 147 -7.91 -8.40 -6.49
C LEU A 147 -8.55 -7.34 -7.40
N ASP A 148 -9.07 -6.26 -6.81
CA ASP A 148 -9.69 -5.17 -7.56
C ASP A 148 -8.65 -4.22 -8.16
N TYR A 149 -7.52 -4.06 -7.47
CA TYR A 149 -6.34 -3.30 -7.94
C TYR A 149 -5.09 -3.78 -7.22
N VAL A 150 -3.92 -3.34 -7.69
CA VAL A 150 -2.63 -3.59 -7.05
C VAL A 150 -2.06 -2.27 -6.52
N GLY A 151 -1.62 -2.26 -5.27
CA GLY A 151 -0.81 -1.20 -4.71
C GLY A 151 0.66 -1.39 -5.09
N ILE A 152 1.34 -0.32 -5.47
CA ILE A 152 2.78 -0.32 -5.80
C ILE A 152 3.48 0.71 -4.93
N ASN A 153 4.46 0.26 -4.14
CA ASN A 153 5.35 1.15 -3.41
C ASN A 153 6.55 1.46 -4.31
N VAL A 154 6.82 2.73 -4.58
CA VAL A 154 7.90 3.15 -5.47
C VAL A 154 8.45 4.51 -5.11
N TYR A 155 9.78 4.66 -5.16
CA TYR A 155 10.48 5.90 -4.85
C TYR A 155 11.31 6.38 -6.04
N GLY A 156 12.58 5.98 -6.16
CA GLY A 156 13.48 6.41 -7.24
C GLY A 156 12.93 6.19 -8.65
N PRO A 157 12.53 4.96 -9.02
CA PRO A 157 12.12 4.61 -10.38
C PRO A 157 10.65 4.98 -10.72
N MET A 158 10.06 5.98 -10.08
CA MET A 158 8.66 6.40 -10.31
C MET A 158 8.32 6.58 -11.80
N GLY A 159 9.21 7.17 -12.57
CA GLY A 159 9.00 7.40 -14.01
C GLY A 159 8.91 6.13 -14.85
N GLU A 160 9.31 4.99 -14.31
CA GLU A 160 9.30 3.70 -15.03
C GLU A 160 8.01 2.90 -14.80
N VAL A 161 7.21 3.24 -13.79
CA VAL A 161 6.04 2.46 -13.36
C VAL A 161 5.08 2.20 -14.52
N GLN A 162 4.74 3.23 -15.31
CA GLN A 162 3.84 3.06 -16.43
C GLN A 162 4.35 1.99 -17.41
N ALA A 163 5.63 2.09 -17.80
CA ALA A 163 6.22 1.17 -18.75
C ALA A 163 6.30 -0.27 -18.21
N VAL A 164 6.52 -0.42 -16.90
CA VAL A 164 6.52 -1.73 -16.23
C VAL A 164 5.13 -2.34 -16.21
N VAL A 165 4.13 -1.57 -15.79
CA VAL A 165 2.73 -2.02 -15.76
C VAL A 165 2.22 -2.39 -17.16
N ASP A 166 2.58 -1.63 -18.19
CA ASP A 166 2.15 -1.90 -19.58
C ASP A 166 2.76 -3.18 -20.16
N ARG A 167 4.02 -3.47 -19.80
CA ARG A 167 4.72 -4.69 -20.23
C ARG A 167 4.36 -5.94 -19.44
N SER A 168 3.86 -5.79 -18.21
CA SER A 168 3.48 -6.90 -17.34
C SER A 168 2.22 -7.64 -17.85
N ASP A 169 2.00 -8.83 -17.30
CA ASP A 169 0.76 -9.57 -17.51
C ASP A 169 -0.44 -8.94 -16.77
N TYR A 170 -0.19 -8.04 -15.83
CA TYR A 170 -1.23 -7.34 -15.08
C TYR A 170 -1.91 -6.26 -15.92
N LYS A 171 -3.22 -6.40 -16.13
CA LYS A 171 -4.04 -5.47 -16.94
C LYS A 171 -5.03 -4.63 -16.14
N GLY A 172 -5.09 -4.82 -14.81
CA GLY A 172 -5.98 -4.08 -13.92
C GLY A 172 -5.52 -2.64 -13.62
N ALA A 173 -6.30 -1.92 -12.85
CA ALA A 173 -5.92 -0.64 -12.29
C ALA A 173 -4.89 -0.80 -11.17
N PHE A 174 -4.14 0.25 -10.88
CA PHE A 174 -3.18 0.26 -9.77
C PHE A 174 -3.27 1.56 -8.97
N MET A 175 -2.65 1.55 -7.80
CA MET A 175 -2.51 2.72 -6.93
C MET A 175 -1.06 2.81 -6.46
N ILE A 176 -0.50 3.99 -6.40
CA ILE A 176 0.82 4.19 -5.80
C ILE A 176 0.66 4.29 -4.29
N THR A 177 0.96 3.22 -3.58
CA THR A 177 0.62 3.06 -2.16
C THR A 177 1.68 3.53 -1.19
N GLU A 178 2.90 3.70 -1.64
CA GLU A 178 3.96 4.47 -0.96
C GLU A 178 4.81 5.17 -2.00
N TRP A 179 5.06 6.46 -1.79
CA TRP A 179 5.96 7.24 -2.62
C TRP A 179 6.43 8.51 -1.91
N GLY A 180 7.56 8.99 -2.37
CA GLY A 180 8.16 10.21 -1.86
C GLY A 180 9.40 10.57 -2.67
N PRO A 181 10.35 11.33 -2.13
CA PRO A 181 11.69 11.52 -2.71
C PRO A 181 12.43 10.20 -2.84
N THR A 182 13.58 10.21 -3.49
CA THR A 182 14.45 9.05 -3.61
C THR A 182 14.85 8.54 -2.22
N GLY A 183 14.66 7.25 -1.99
CA GLY A 183 14.97 6.62 -0.70
C GLY A 183 16.48 6.66 -0.40
N TRP A 184 16.84 6.74 0.88
CA TRP A 184 18.25 6.77 1.29
C TRP A 184 19.04 5.54 0.79
N TRP A 185 18.36 4.41 0.58
CA TRP A 185 18.94 3.18 0.03
C TRP A 185 19.19 3.22 -1.49
N GLU A 186 18.67 4.23 -2.18
CA GLU A 186 18.80 4.43 -3.63
C GLU A 186 19.76 5.61 -3.95
N THR A 187 20.16 6.41 -2.95
CA THR A 187 21.03 7.54 -3.13
C THR A 187 22.50 7.16 -3.15
N ALA A 188 23.34 8.01 -3.76
CA ALA A 188 24.79 7.88 -3.64
C ALA A 188 25.21 8.03 -2.18
N SER A 189 26.34 7.41 -1.82
CA SER A 189 26.92 7.52 -0.48
C SER A 189 28.23 8.28 -0.50
N THR A 190 28.51 8.96 0.60
CA THR A 190 29.85 9.56 0.87
C THR A 190 30.90 8.44 1.04
N GLU A 191 32.18 8.80 1.10
CA GLU A 191 33.29 7.88 1.37
C GLU A 191 33.12 7.13 2.70
N TRP A 192 32.46 7.73 3.70
CA TRP A 192 32.16 7.12 4.99
C TRP A 192 30.76 6.49 5.05
N LYS A 193 30.15 6.18 3.87
CA LYS A 193 28.89 5.44 3.72
C LYS A 193 27.63 6.16 4.27
N ALA A 194 27.67 7.46 4.46
CA ALA A 194 26.46 8.23 4.75
C ALA A 194 25.70 8.50 3.43
N PRO A 195 24.37 8.33 3.38
CA PRO A 195 23.60 8.64 2.19
C PRO A 195 23.64 10.15 1.90
N ILE A 196 23.74 10.50 0.61
CA ILE A 196 23.66 11.89 0.15
C ILE A 196 22.19 12.16 -0.19
N GLU A 197 21.47 12.74 0.75
CA GLU A 197 20.05 13.04 0.59
C GLU A 197 19.83 14.42 -0.05
N GLN A 198 18.68 14.55 -0.71
CA GLN A 198 18.19 15.81 -1.24
C GLN A 198 17.85 16.80 -0.13
N THR A 199 18.04 18.08 -0.38
CA THR A 199 17.56 19.16 0.50
C THR A 199 16.03 19.18 0.55
N SER A 200 15.44 19.85 1.53
CA SER A 200 13.98 19.99 1.66
C SER A 200 13.35 20.62 0.41
N GLU A 201 14.01 21.60 -0.21
CA GLU A 201 13.50 22.23 -1.43
C GLU A 201 13.56 21.28 -2.63
N GLU A 202 14.64 20.52 -2.81
CA GLU A 202 14.74 19.50 -3.84
C GLU A 202 13.69 18.40 -3.63
N LYS A 203 13.46 17.96 -2.38
CA LYS A 203 12.39 17.01 -2.03
C LYS A 203 11.02 17.56 -2.40
N ARG A 204 10.74 18.85 -2.15
CA ARG A 204 9.48 19.50 -2.53
C ARG A 204 9.28 19.45 -4.06
N GLN A 205 10.31 19.77 -4.85
CA GLN A 205 10.25 19.72 -6.31
C GLN A 205 10.00 18.31 -6.82
N VAL A 206 10.64 17.30 -6.22
CA VAL A 206 10.42 15.87 -6.55
C VAL A 206 8.97 15.44 -6.27
N TYR A 207 8.37 15.88 -5.17
CA TYR A 207 6.95 15.60 -4.90
C TYR A 207 6.04 16.18 -5.98
N GLU A 208 6.23 17.44 -6.35
CA GLU A 208 5.44 18.12 -7.37
C GLU A 208 5.60 17.45 -8.75
N GLU A 209 6.82 17.16 -9.15
CA GLU A 209 7.14 16.52 -10.42
C GLU A 209 6.54 15.10 -10.49
N ARG A 210 6.82 14.26 -9.51
CA ARG A 210 6.34 12.88 -9.51
C ARG A 210 4.83 12.79 -9.51
N TYR A 211 4.18 13.65 -8.73
CA TYR A 211 2.72 13.67 -8.69
C TYR A 211 2.12 14.10 -10.04
N THR A 212 2.61 15.19 -10.60
CA THR A 212 2.02 15.77 -11.82
C THR A 212 2.33 14.97 -13.08
N GLN A 213 3.55 14.44 -13.20
CA GLN A 213 3.98 13.77 -14.43
C GLN A 213 3.65 12.29 -14.46
N TYR A 214 3.72 11.59 -13.33
CA TYR A 214 3.65 10.12 -13.31
C TYR A 214 2.44 9.56 -12.59
N ILE A 215 1.89 10.28 -11.61
CA ILE A 215 0.76 9.77 -10.81
C ILE A 215 -0.56 10.29 -11.38
N SER A 216 -0.79 11.59 -11.33
CA SER A 216 -2.09 12.18 -11.72
C SER A 216 -2.35 12.15 -13.24
N ALA A 217 -1.30 12.08 -14.05
CA ALA A 217 -1.42 11.99 -15.51
C ALA A 217 -1.71 10.54 -15.99
N ASN A 218 -1.63 9.54 -15.13
CA ASN A 218 -1.77 8.15 -15.53
C ASN A 218 -3.23 7.68 -15.43
N PRO A 219 -3.88 7.30 -16.55
CA PRO A 219 -5.30 6.95 -16.55
C PRO A 219 -5.64 5.62 -15.84
N ARG A 220 -4.65 4.75 -15.59
CA ARG A 220 -4.82 3.51 -14.85
C ARG A 220 -4.52 3.65 -13.36
N CYS A 221 -3.95 4.79 -12.94
CA CYS A 221 -3.63 5.07 -11.56
C CYS A 221 -4.86 5.64 -10.83
N LEU A 222 -5.36 4.94 -9.83
CA LEU A 222 -6.53 5.33 -9.05
C LEU A 222 -6.24 6.42 -8.00
N GLY A 223 -4.96 6.71 -7.77
CA GLY A 223 -4.50 7.67 -6.78
C GLY A 223 -3.21 7.23 -6.10
N SER A 224 -2.85 7.92 -5.03
CA SER A 224 -1.61 7.64 -4.34
C SER A 224 -1.64 7.96 -2.84
N PHE A 225 -0.67 7.40 -2.09
CA PHE A 225 -0.42 7.69 -0.69
C PHE A 225 1.02 8.14 -0.49
N VAL A 226 1.21 9.39 -0.12
CA VAL A 226 2.54 9.92 0.22
C VAL A 226 3.08 9.21 1.46
N PHE A 227 4.30 8.74 1.40
CA PHE A 227 4.95 8.08 2.52
C PHE A 227 6.20 8.88 2.97
N LEU A 228 6.38 9.13 4.22
CA LEU A 228 5.45 9.00 5.34
C LEU A 228 4.89 10.38 5.67
N TRP A 229 3.58 10.48 5.94
CA TRP A 229 2.99 11.70 6.46
C TRP A 229 3.25 11.81 7.96
N GLY A 230 4.09 12.74 8.36
CA GLY A 230 4.50 12.96 9.74
C GLY A 230 6.01 13.06 9.90
N GLN A 231 6.47 12.97 11.14
CA GLN A 231 7.88 12.90 11.47
C GLN A 231 8.30 11.45 11.67
N LYS A 232 9.38 11.06 11.01
CA LYS A 232 10.12 9.86 11.34
C LYS A 232 11.25 10.29 12.28
N GLU A 233 11.36 9.63 13.44
CA GLU A 233 12.51 9.85 14.31
C GLU A 233 13.77 9.48 13.54
N GLU A 234 14.66 10.45 13.39
CA GLU A 234 15.99 10.19 12.86
C GLU A 234 16.73 9.33 13.87
N ARG A 235 17.20 8.20 13.44
CA ARG A 235 18.21 7.47 14.21
C ARG A 235 19.52 8.22 14.02
N THR A 236 19.82 9.10 14.95
CA THR A 236 21.19 9.59 15.07
C THR A 236 22.10 8.43 15.42
N PRO A 237 23.29 8.34 14.80
CA PRO A 237 24.28 7.32 15.15
C PRO A 237 24.76 7.48 16.59
#